data_94bd4e1bc7b05e2968dd16f57959ee6b
#
_entry.id   94bd4e1bc7b05e2968dd16f57959ee6b
#
_cell.length_a   1.000
_cell.length_b   1.000
_cell.length_c   1.000
_cell.angle_alpha   90.00
_cell.angle_beta   90.00
_cell.angle_gamma   90.00
#
_symmetry.space_group_name_H-M   'P 1'
#
loop_
_entity.id
_entity.type
_entity.pdbx_description
1 polymer ?
#
loop_
_entity_poly.entity_id
_entity_poly.type
_entity_poly.pdbx_seq_one_letter_code
_entity_poly.pdbx_strand_id
1 'polypeptide(L)'
;IPIGIIIFWGVQILFDFQRRVSRVLRIGLLYTLFLLSLTGLISEFPVFSSLNDAIVGDSARFIALWGANLFGETGTWLIWLAILLIHVIWFYKLSPQSWKLKPDISETKDNALQEESNIEPGIVDVKEESENSLIEITDDIDSSSPESSAELEILNNEQTLGSLDNIEDIGLEVADPIDIQSEALEENEDSKMNRGDLKTSYDPKLELSKYVYPTYDLLADVEAPDKVVDADELEANKNRILETLRNYKIEIAKIKAAVGPTVTLYEIIPEAGVRISKIKNLEDDIALSLSALGIRIIAPIPGRGTIGIEVPNRSPKMVSMKSVLTSEKFVKTNMDLPIALGMTISNEVFIADLAKMPHLLMAGATGQGKSVGLNAILASILYKRHPSEVKFVLVDPKKVELTLYNKIERHFLAKLPDTDEAIITDTTKVINTLNSLCIEMDKRYELLKDAMVRNIKEYNQKFSSRKLNPENDHRYLPYIVLVIDEFADLIMTAGKEVETPIARLAQLARAIGIHLIIATQRPSVNVITGIIKANFPARIAFKVSSKIDSRTILDSGGADQ
;
A
#
# COMPACT_ATOMS: atom_id res chain seq x y z
N ILE A 1 -36.40 34.59 -15.81
CA ILE A 1 -35.17 33.80 -15.61
C ILE A 1 -35.17 33.08 -14.26
N PRO A 2 -35.41 33.69 -13.05
CA PRO A 2 -35.31 32.96 -11.76
C PRO A 2 -36.32 31.83 -11.61
N ILE A 3 -37.54 31.97 -12.08
CA ILE A 3 -38.61 30.95 -12.02
C ILE A 3 -38.23 29.72 -12.86
N GLY A 4 -37.67 29.91 -14.05
CA GLY A 4 -37.18 28.82 -14.90
C GLY A 4 -36.03 28.05 -14.27
N ILE A 5 -35.15 28.72 -13.52
CA ILE A 5 -34.02 28.11 -12.82
C ILE A 5 -34.49 27.29 -11.60
N ILE A 6 -35.50 27.76 -10.88
CA ILE A 6 -36.10 27.04 -9.74
C ILE A 6 -36.84 25.79 -10.24
N ILE A 7 -37.60 25.90 -11.33
CA ILE A 7 -38.28 24.75 -11.96
C ILE A 7 -37.27 23.74 -12.49
N PHE A 8 -36.20 24.19 -13.16
CA PHE A 8 -35.11 23.31 -13.63
C PHE A 8 -34.40 22.59 -12.49
N TRP A 9 -34.20 23.25 -11.36
CA TRP A 9 -33.62 22.67 -10.16
C TRP A 9 -34.56 21.64 -9.49
N GLY A 10 -35.85 21.92 -9.43
CA GLY A 10 -36.87 20.98 -8.96
C GLY A 10 -36.94 19.72 -9.83
N VAL A 11 -36.84 19.85 -11.13
CA VAL A 11 -36.78 18.74 -12.10
C VAL A 11 -35.49 17.94 -11.94
N GLN A 12 -34.35 18.60 -11.69
CA GLN A 12 -33.05 17.93 -11.47
C GLN A 12 -33.01 17.13 -10.17
N ILE A 13 -33.68 17.60 -9.12
CA ILE A 13 -33.81 16.87 -7.84
C ILE A 13 -34.71 15.64 -8.02
N LEU A 14 -35.78 15.76 -8.81
CA LEU A 14 -36.74 14.68 -9.07
C LEU A 14 -36.20 13.56 -9.95
N PHE A 15 -35.29 13.85 -10.90
CA PHE A 15 -34.82 12.89 -11.90
C PHE A 15 -33.34 12.50 -11.82
N ASP A 16 -32.61 12.90 -10.78
CA ASP A 16 -31.19 12.50 -10.52
C ASP A 16 -30.27 12.60 -11.76
N PHE A 17 -30.49 13.62 -12.59
CA PHE A 17 -29.83 13.77 -13.87
C PHE A 17 -28.39 14.29 -13.69
N GLN A 18 -27.43 13.41 -13.87
CA GLN A 18 -25.98 13.52 -14.02
C GLN A 18 -25.19 14.55 -13.18
N ARG A 19 -24.48 14.02 -12.17
CA ARG A 19 -23.69 14.70 -11.13
C ARG A 19 -22.49 15.58 -11.60
N ARG A 20 -22.08 15.61 -12.85
CA ARG A 20 -20.84 16.28 -13.29
C ARG A 20 -20.96 17.74 -13.73
N VAL A 21 -22.05 18.15 -14.35
CA VAL A 21 -22.28 19.54 -14.77
C VAL A 21 -22.65 20.42 -13.55
N SER A 22 -22.97 19.80 -12.44
CA SER A 22 -23.67 20.41 -11.33
C SER A 22 -22.84 21.26 -10.38
N ARG A 23 -21.52 21.07 -10.26
CA ARG A 23 -20.76 21.78 -9.21
C ARG A 23 -20.45 23.22 -9.59
N VAL A 24 -19.97 23.48 -10.80
CA VAL A 24 -19.68 24.84 -11.30
C VAL A 24 -20.98 25.62 -11.53
N LEU A 25 -22.01 24.97 -12.10
CA LEU A 25 -23.35 25.57 -12.28
C LEU A 25 -24.04 25.87 -10.93
N ARG A 26 -23.90 25.00 -9.93
CA ARG A 26 -24.46 25.23 -8.58
C ARG A 26 -23.77 26.40 -7.89
N ILE A 27 -22.44 26.49 -7.96
CA ILE A 27 -21.68 27.60 -7.37
C ILE A 27 -22.03 28.90 -8.08
N GLY A 28 -22.12 28.91 -9.41
CA GLY A 28 -22.52 30.08 -10.19
C GLY A 28 -23.96 30.52 -9.88
N LEU A 29 -24.89 29.57 -9.76
CA LEU A 29 -26.29 29.86 -9.42
C LEU A 29 -26.45 30.41 -8.00
N LEU A 30 -25.73 29.83 -7.02
CA LEU A 30 -25.72 30.31 -5.64
C LEU A 30 -25.13 31.71 -5.55
N TYR A 31 -24.06 31.98 -6.32
CA TYR A 31 -23.45 33.32 -6.36
C TYR A 31 -24.39 34.36 -6.98
N THR A 32 -25.12 34.02 -8.04
CA THR A 32 -26.12 34.92 -8.65
C THR A 32 -27.32 35.15 -7.73
N LEU A 33 -27.79 34.14 -7.00
CA LEU A 33 -28.84 34.29 -5.99
C LEU A 33 -28.38 35.15 -4.81
N PHE A 34 -27.15 35.01 -4.37
CA PHE A 34 -26.53 35.82 -3.33
C PHE A 34 -26.43 37.29 -3.76
N LEU A 35 -25.95 37.57 -4.97
CA LEU A 35 -25.90 38.94 -5.51
C LEU A 35 -27.30 39.55 -5.66
N LEU A 36 -28.28 38.79 -6.13
CA LEU A 36 -29.68 39.25 -6.23
C LEU A 36 -30.30 39.53 -4.87
N SER A 37 -30.04 38.72 -3.84
CA SER A 37 -30.51 38.96 -2.49
C SER A 37 -29.86 40.18 -1.87
N LEU A 38 -28.54 40.35 -2.08
CA LEU A 38 -27.79 41.50 -1.57
C LEU A 38 -28.26 42.81 -2.23
N THR A 39 -28.46 42.81 -3.56
CA THR A 39 -28.98 43.98 -4.26
C THR A 39 -30.42 44.30 -3.89
N GLY A 40 -31.27 43.28 -3.66
CA GLY A 40 -32.63 43.45 -3.13
C GLY A 40 -32.64 44.13 -1.75
N LEU A 41 -31.78 43.67 -0.82
CA LEU A 41 -31.62 44.27 0.51
C LEU A 41 -31.13 45.73 0.44
N ILE A 42 -30.15 46.04 -0.41
CA ILE A 42 -29.59 47.38 -0.59
C ILE A 42 -30.65 48.35 -1.16
N SER A 43 -31.54 47.87 -2.03
CA SER A 43 -32.58 48.69 -2.66
C SER A 43 -33.64 49.20 -1.64
N GLU A 44 -33.81 48.55 -0.52
CA GLU A 44 -34.78 48.90 0.54
C GLU A 44 -34.23 49.95 1.53
N PHE A 45 -32.92 50.26 1.49
CA PHE A 45 -32.36 51.27 2.39
C PHE A 45 -32.38 52.68 1.78
N PRO A 46 -33.09 53.66 2.38
CA PRO A 46 -33.15 55.04 1.84
C PRO A 46 -31.80 55.77 1.79
N VAL A 47 -30.81 55.31 2.56
CA VAL A 47 -29.45 55.88 2.60
C VAL A 47 -28.68 55.64 1.28
N PHE A 48 -29.07 54.61 0.50
CA PHE A 48 -28.43 54.25 -0.77
C PHE A 48 -29.21 54.66 -2.03
N SER A 49 -30.20 55.55 -1.87
CA SER A 49 -31.07 55.94 -3.02
C SER A 49 -30.34 56.58 -4.19
N SER A 50 -29.21 57.21 -3.96
CA SER A 50 -28.36 57.76 -5.05
C SER A 50 -27.47 56.73 -5.77
N LEU A 51 -27.23 55.57 -5.17
CA LEU A 51 -26.47 54.44 -5.72
C LEU A 51 -27.38 53.41 -6.42
N ASN A 52 -28.69 53.47 -6.15
CA ASN A 52 -29.65 52.48 -6.62
C ASN A 52 -29.73 52.36 -8.15
N ASP A 53 -29.57 53.47 -8.88
CA ASP A 53 -29.70 53.47 -10.34
C ASP A 53 -28.50 52.82 -11.05
N ALA A 54 -27.32 52.80 -10.43
CA ALA A 54 -26.11 52.26 -11.02
C ALA A 54 -25.85 50.78 -10.64
N ILE A 55 -26.37 50.31 -9.50
CA ILE A 55 -26.00 48.99 -8.92
C ILE A 55 -27.18 48.02 -9.00
N VAL A 56 -28.40 48.49 -8.88
CA VAL A 56 -29.62 47.66 -8.81
C VAL A 56 -30.25 47.63 -10.22
N GLY A 57 -30.04 46.52 -10.96
CA GLY A 57 -30.68 46.34 -12.27
C GLY A 57 -32.22 46.19 -12.12
N ASP A 58 -32.96 46.51 -13.20
CA ASP A 58 -34.43 46.42 -13.28
C ASP A 58 -35.04 45.10 -12.79
N SER A 59 -34.30 44.00 -12.99
CA SER A 59 -34.72 42.66 -12.51
C SER A 59 -34.80 42.55 -10.99
N ALA A 60 -33.87 43.18 -10.28
CA ALA A 60 -33.87 43.13 -8.80
C ALA A 60 -34.96 44.02 -8.21
N ARG A 61 -35.21 45.20 -8.84
CA ARG A 61 -36.35 46.07 -8.49
C ARG A 61 -37.70 45.39 -8.70
N PHE A 62 -37.86 44.69 -9.84
CA PHE A 62 -39.08 43.93 -10.11
C PHE A 62 -39.36 42.85 -9.09
N ILE A 63 -38.32 42.12 -8.65
CA ILE A 63 -38.47 41.06 -7.65
C ILE A 63 -38.76 41.65 -6.25
N ALA A 64 -38.11 42.74 -5.89
CA ALA A 64 -38.39 43.46 -4.63
C ALA A 64 -39.82 43.99 -4.57
N LEU A 65 -40.30 44.68 -5.65
CA LEU A 65 -41.67 45.16 -5.75
C LEU A 65 -42.72 44.05 -5.77
N TRP A 66 -42.43 42.95 -6.41
CA TRP A 66 -43.30 41.76 -6.43
C TRP A 66 -43.39 41.11 -5.03
N GLY A 67 -42.24 41.00 -4.33
CA GLY A 67 -42.20 40.52 -2.97
C GLY A 67 -42.96 41.42 -1.99
N ALA A 68 -42.78 42.75 -2.11
CA ALA A 68 -43.48 43.72 -1.27
C ALA A 68 -45.00 43.69 -1.47
N ASN A 69 -45.49 43.47 -2.68
CA ASN A 69 -46.88 43.28 -2.97
C ASN A 69 -47.49 41.99 -2.43
N LEU A 70 -46.69 40.91 -2.31
CA LEU A 70 -47.14 39.59 -1.83
C LEU A 70 -47.08 39.44 -0.31
N PHE A 71 -46.02 39.94 0.32
CA PHE A 71 -45.67 39.68 1.73
C PHE A 71 -45.64 40.95 2.59
N GLY A 72 -45.88 42.11 1.99
CA GLY A 72 -45.65 43.41 2.60
C GLY A 72 -44.16 43.76 2.67
N GLU A 73 -43.83 45.03 2.91
CA GLU A 73 -42.44 45.50 2.99
C GLU A 73 -41.61 44.78 4.06
N THR A 74 -42.18 44.64 5.26
CA THR A 74 -41.51 43.94 6.36
C THR A 74 -41.35 42.43 6.16
N GLY A 75 -42.34 41.78 5.51
CA GLY A 75 -42.27 40.36 5.17
C GLY A 75 -41.18 40.06 4.12
N THR A 76 -41.08 40.90 3.11
CA THR A 76 -40.07 40.80 2.06
C THR A 76 -38.67 40.96 2.64
N TRP A 77 -38.49 41.88 3.56
CA TRP A 77 -37.22 42.12 4.25
C TRP A 77 -36.75 40.89 5.04
N LEU A 78 -37.66 40.27 5.79
CA LEU A 78 -37.38 39.03 6.55
C LEU A 78 -37.02 37.85 5.64
N ILE A 79 -37.66 37.72 4.49
CA ILE A 79 -37.35 36.67 3.50
C ILE A 79 -35.93 36.85 2.93
N TRP A 80 -35.56 38.07 2.53
CA TRP A 80 -34.21 38.35 2.05
C TRP A 80 -33.14 38.14 3.10
N LEU A 81 -33.42 38.51 4.37
CA LEU A 81 -32.51 38.25 5.48
C LEU A 81 -32.33 36.75 5.75
N ALA A 82 -33.43 35.99 5.69
CA ALA A 82 -33.38 34.54 5.87
C ALA A 82 -32.55 33.86 4.73
N ILE A 83 -32.74 34.26 3.49
CA ILE A 83 -31.95 33.76 2.34
C ILE A 83 -30.47 34.10 2.52
N LEU A 84 -30.14 35.30 2.97
CA LEU A 84 -28.77 35.71 3.24
C LEU A 84 -28.13 34.85 4.36
N LEU A 85 -28.85 34.63 5.45
CA LEU A 85 -28.41 33.80 6.57
C LEU A 85 -28.17 32.35 6.14
N ILE A 86 -29.07 31.77 5.34
CA ILE A 86 -28.90 30.43 4.79
C ILE A 86 -27.61 30.35 3.93
N HIS A 87 -27.35 31.38 3.11
CA HIS A 87 -26.13 31.45 2.31
C HIS A 87 -24.85 31.54 3.18
N VAL A 88 -24.87 32.36 4.24
CA VAL A 88 -23.73 32.50 5.16
C VAL A 88 -23.48 31.18 5.90
N ILE A 89 -24.51 30.53 6.42
CA ILE A 89 -24.43 29.24 7.12
C ILE A 89 -23.84 28.18 6.17
N TRP A 90 -24.29 28.15 4.92
CA TRP A 90 -23.83 27.18 3.93
C TRP A 90 -22.41 27.44 3.44
N PHE A 91 -22.05 28.71 3.19
CA PHE A 91 -20.72 29.10 2.72
C PHE A 91 -19.64 28.87 3.78
N TYR A 92 -19.91 29.22 5.03
CA TYR A 92 -18.97 29.04 6.14
C TYR A 92 -19.06 27.66 6.81
N LYS A 93 -19.90 26.73 6.29
CA LYS A 93 -20.13 25.40 6.87
C LYS A 93 -20.43 25.46 8.38
N LEU A 94 -21.10 26.50 8.85
CA LEU A 94 -21.56 26.64 10.22
C LEU A 94 -22.65 25.58 10.47
N SER A 95 -22.27 24.42 11.02
CA SER A 95 -23.26 23.41 11.40
C SER A 95 -23.86 23.76 12.78
N PRO A 96 -25.14 23.44 13.06
CA PRO A 96 -25.72 23.63 14.36
C PRO A 96 -24.99 22.91 15.51
N GLN A 97 -24.16 21.89 15.18
CA GLN A 97 -23.30 21.19 16.15
C GLN A 97 -22.13 22.04 16.65
N SER A 98 -21.71 23.08 15.91
CA SER A 98 -20.66 24.00 16.37
C SER A 98 -21.15 25.03 17.41
N TRP A 99 -22.42 25.08 17.66
CA TRP A 99 -23.07 26.00 18.64
C TRP A 99 -23.27 25.38 20.02
N LYS A 100 -22.90 24.12 20.23
CA LYS A 100 -22.81 23.57 21.59
C LYS A 100 -21.61 24.22 22.26
N LEU A 101 -21.88 25.09 23.26
CA LEU A 101 -20.90 25.58 24.20
C LEU A 101 -20.06 24.38 24.67
N LYS A 102 -18.74 24.48 24.55
CA LYS A 102 -17.81 23.47 25.07
C LYS A 102 -18.17 23.28 26.56
N PRO A 103 -18.48 22.08 27.03
CA PRO A 103 -18.56 21.86 28.46
C PRO A 103 -17.18 22.15 29.04
N ASP A 104 -17.16 22.82 30.17
CA ASP A 104 -15.97 23.23 30.89
C ASP A 104 -15.13 21.98 31.22
N ILE A 105 -13.85 21.96 30.76
CA ILE A 105 -12.97 20.79 30.83
C ILE A 105 -12.49 20.49 32.27
N SER A 106 -13.00 21.23 33.26
CA SER A 106 -12.62 21.04 34.68
C SER A 106 -13.27 19.83 35.36
N GLU A 107 -14.44 19.35 34.91
CA GLU A 107 -15.12 18.24 35.58
C GLU A 107 -14.83 16.85 35.01
N THR A 108 -14.20 16.73 33.82
CA THR A 108 -13.89 15.43 33.23
C THR A 108 -12.50 14.88 33.59
N LYS A 109 -11.66 15.70 34.21
CA LYS A 109 -10.34 15.22 34.70
C LYS A 109 -10.42 14.51 36.04
N ASP A 110 -11.37 14.89 36.89
CA ASP A 110 -11.49 14.29 38.22
C ASP A 110 -12.16 12.90 38.20
N ASN A 111 -12.99 12.62 37.18
CA ASN A 111 -13.61 11.29 37.03
C ASN A 111 -12.70 10.27 36.33
N ALA A 112 -11.72 10.71 35.53
CA ALA A 112 -10.73 9.80 34.93
C ALA A 112 -9.61 9.42 35.89
N LEU A 113 -9.38 10.24 36.94
CA LEU A 113 -8.38 9.96 37.98
C LEU A 113 -8.93 9.13 39.15
N GLN A 114 -10.24 8.91 39.24
CA GLN A 114 -10.86 8.06 40.26
C GLN A 114 -11.06 6.60 39.84
N GLU A 115 -11.02 6.28 38.54
CA GLU A 115 -11.07 4.89 38.06
C GLU A 115 -9.70 4.19 38.02
N GLU A 116 -8.57 4.93 38.05
CA GLU A 116 -7.23 4.36 38.10
C GLU A 116 -6.70 4.09 39.54
N SER A 117 -7.46 4.42 40.60
CA SER A 117 -6.99 4.32 41.99
C SER A 117 -7.34 3.00 42.71
N ASN A 118 -7.88 1.99 42.04
CA ASN A 118 -8.26 0.71 42.64
C ASN A 118 -7.46 -0.52 42.17
N ILE A 119 -6.18 -0.34 41.88
CA ILE A 119 -5.25 -1.48 41.72
C ILE A 119 -4.14 -1.27 42.76
N GLU A 120 -4.18 -2.06 43.80
CA GLU A 120 -3.14 -2.09 44.86
C GLU A 120 -1.80 -2.53 44.25
N PRO A 121 -0.67 -1.81 44.52
CA PRO A 121 0.66 -2.28 44.19
C PRO A 121 1.24 -3.04 45.37
N GLY A 122 1.59 -4.31 45.13
CA GLY A 122 2.42 -5.07 46.03
C GLY A 122 3.80 -4.43 46.13
N ILE A 123 4.17 -4.08 47.35
CA ILE A 123 5.45 -3.48 47.76
C ILE A 123 6.54 -4.54 47.69
N VAL A 124 7.61 -4.28 46.94
CA VAL A 124 8.93 -4.91 47.16
C VAL A 124 9.93 -3.78 47.36
N ASP A 125 10.37 -3.64 48.61
CA ASP A 125 11.44 -2.76 49.05
C ASP A 125 12.79 -3.23 48.46
N VAL A 126 13.50 -2.34 47.77
CA VAL A 126 14.95 -2.42 47.62
C VAL A 126 15.56 -1.07 47.96
N LYS A 127 16.35 -1.07 49.01
CA LYS A 127 17.04 0.06 49.59
C LYS A 127 18.06 0.69 48.64
N GLU A 128 18.07 2.02 48.65
CA GLU A 128 19.20 2.85 48.25
C GLU A 128 20.34 2.69 49.28
N GLU A 129 21.54 2.50 48.76
CA GLU A 129 22.77 2.91 49.44
C GLU A 129 23.67 3.67 48.47
N SER A 130 23.84 4.91 48.80
CA SER A 130 24.82 5.84 48.25
C SER A 130 26.19 5.57 48.86
N GLU A 131 27.25 5.55 48.07
CA GLU A 131 28.54 6.03 48.52
C GLU A 131 29.45 6.51 47.38
N ASN A 132 29.91 7.74 47.57
CA ASN A 132 30.95 8.43 46.85
C ASN A 132 32.31 7.76 47.03
N SER A 133 33.11 7.64 45.97
CA SER A 133 34.57 7.79 46.13
C SER A 133 35.20 8.32 44.82
N LEU A 134 35.68 9.54 44.92
CA LEU A 134 36.67 10.14 44.05
C LEU A 134 37.98 9.38 44.13
N ILE A 135 38.58 9.05 42.98
CA ILE A 135 40.03 8.83 42.88
C ILE A 135 40.51 9.58 41.63
N GLU A 136 41.26 10.65 41.90
CA GLU A 136 42.19 11.28 40.95
C GLU A 136 43.36 10.33 40.71
N ILE A 137 43.74 10.11 39.45
CA ILE A 137 45.13 9.73 39.10
C ILE A 137 45.53 10.48 37.84
N THR A 138 46.65 11.18 37.99
CA THR A 138 47.36 12.03 37.11
C THR A 138 47.98 11.31 35.90
N ASP A 139 48.15 12.13 34.86
CA ASP A 139 48.98 12.06 33.66
C ASP A 139 50.11 11.03 33.59
N ASP A 140 50.16 10.31 32.48
CA ASP A 140 51.43 10.15 31.75
C ASP A 140 51.15 9.93 30.24
N ILE A 141 51.81 10.80 29.50
CA ILE A 141 51.81 10.90 28.04
C ILE A 141 52.72 9.80 27.49
N ASP A 142 52.24 8.90 26.67
CA ASP A 142 53.13 8.31 25.66
C ASP A 142 52.45 8.19 24.29
N SER A 143 53.12 8.87 23.35
CA SER A 143 52.73 9.03 21.97
C SER A 143 53.14 7.81 21.15
N SER A 144 52.16 6.99 20.77
CA SER A 144 52.31 6.15 19.57
C SER A 144 50.96 5.88 18.97
N SER A 145 50.68 6.58 17.90
CA SER A 145 49.51 6.36 17.03
C SER A 145 49.68 5.05 16.26
N PRO A 146 48.73 4.10 16.33
CA PRO A 146 48.63 3.08 15.30
C PRO A 146 47.76 3.62 14.17
N GLU A 147 48.32 3.73 12.99
CA GLU A 147 47.56 3.85 11.75
C GLU A 147 46.62 2.65 11.62
N SER A 148 45.34 2.81 11.98
CA SER A 148 44.32 1.79 11.70
C SER A 148 43.90 1.93 10.24
N SER A 149 44.60 1.22 9.36
CA SER A 149 44.14 0.99 7.99
C SER A 149 42.94 0.03 8.03
N ALA A 150 41.73 0.59 7.94
CA ALA A 150 40.55 -0.21 7.69
C ALA A 150 40.64 -0.80 6.28
N GLU A 151 40.86 -2.10 6.16
CA GLU A 151 40.93 -2.81 4.88
C GLU A 151 39.54 -2.98 4.29
N LEU A 152 39.44 -2.78 2.97
CA LEU A 152 38.22 -2.99 2.21
C LEU A 152 38.13 -4.46 1.78
N GLU A 153 37.22 -5.24 2.36
CA GLU A 153 36.86 -6.57 1.84
C GLU A 153 35.76 -6.45 0.77
N ILE A 154 36.11 -6.87 -0.46
CA ILE A 154 35.13 -6.99 -1.55
C ILE A 154 34.55 -8.40 -1.48
N LEU A 155 33.25 -8.52 -1.26
CA LEU A 155 32.53 -9.78 -1.27
C LEU A 155 32.19 -10.17 -2.72
N ASN A 156 33.08 -10.95 -3.37
CA ASN A 156 32.73 -11.67 -4.57
C ASN A 156 32.11 -13.02 -4.16
N ASN A 157 30.87 -13.23 -4.53
CA ASN A 157 30.14 -14.46 -4.28
C ASN A 157 30.55 -15.53 -5.33
N GLU A 158 31.70 -16.20 -5.12
CA GLU A 158 31.96 -17.50 -5.73
C GLU A 158 32.28 -18.50 -4.62
N GLN A 159 31.43 -19.49 -4.57
CA GLN A 159 31.48 -20.80 -3.91
C GLN A 159 32.75 -21.15 -3.11
N THR A 160 32.57 -21.38 -1.82
CA THR A 160 33.32 -22.43 -1.11
C THR A 160 32.45 -23.13 -0.06
N LEU A 161 31.98 -24.31 -0.40
CA LEU A 161 31.67 -25.36 0.56
C LEU A 161 33.01 -25.84 1.15
N GLY A 162 33.22 -25.61 2.43
CA GLY A 162 34.38 -26.10 3.16
C GLY A 162 34.12 -26.11 4.65
N SER A 163 33.86 -27.30 5.16
CA SER A 163 34.02 -27.83 6.53
C SER A 163 34.20 -26.80 7.66
N LEU A 164 33.21 -26.69 8.52
CA LEU A 164 33.34 -26.21 9.91
C LEU A 164 33.19 -27.41 10.86
N ASP A 165 34.32 -28.01 11.22
CA ASP A 165 34.41 -28.80 12.43
C ASP A 165 34.80 -27.88 13.60
N ASN A 166 34.16 -28.14 14.72
CA ASN A 166 34.44 -27.61 16.06
C ASN A 166 33.86 -26.23 16.44
N ILE A 167 32.65 -26.27 16.94
CA ILE A 167 32.21 -25.40 18.05
C ILE A 167 31.56 -26.30 19.11
N GLU A 168 32.12 -26.27 20.29
CA GLU A 168 31.69 -27.03 21.45
C GLU A 168 30.26 -26.66 21.89
N ASP A 169 29.58 -27.68 22.25
CA ASP A 169 28.27 -27.89 22.81
C ASP A 169 27.85 -26.86 23.88
N ILE A 170 26.88 -26.02 23.60
CA ILE A 170 25.99 -25.44 24.60
C ILE A 170 24.61 -26.03 24.31
N GLY A 171 24.29 -27.10 25.05
CA GLY A 171 23.03 -27.81 24.92
C GLY A 171 21.82 -26.92 25.21
N LEU A 172 21.03 -26.70 24.17
CA LEU A 172 19.65 -26.23 24.29
C LEU A 172 18.77 -27.47 24.14
N GLU A 173 18.24 -27.98 25.27
CA GLU A 173 17.21 -29.01 25.23
C GLU A 173 15.96 -28.46 24.57
N VAL A 174 15.74 -28.85 23.33
CA VAL A 174 14.46 -28.67 22.64
C VAL A 174 13.58 -29.84 23.04
N ALA A 175 12.50 -29.55 23.76
CA ALA A 175 11.50 -30.57 24.09
C ALA A 175 10.93 -31.18 22.79
N ASP A 176 10.91 -32.50 22.72
CA ASP A 176 10.35 -33.27 21.62
C ASP A 176 8.88 -32.91 21.37
N PRO A 177 8.43 -32.85 20.09
CA PRO A 177 7.03 -32.64 19.78
C PRO A 177 6.21 -33.81 20.33
N ILE A 178 5.20 -33.48 21.12
CA ILE A 178 4.21 -34.45 21.61
C ILE A 178 3.56 -35.11 20.39
N ASP A 179 3.82 -36.39 20.20
CA ASP A 179 3.12 -37.26 19.28
C ASP A 179 1.65 -37.35 19.71
N ILE A 180 0.80 -36.52 19.08
CA ILE A 180 -0.63 -36.69 19.16
C ILE A 180 -0.96 -37.86 18.23
N GLN A 181 -1.03 -39.07 18.79
CA GLN A 181 -1.64 -40.20 18.14
C GLN A 181 -3.06 -39.80 17.75
N SER A 182 -3.28 -39.67 16.45
CA SER A 182 -4.61 -39.55 15.88
C SER A 182 -5.37 -40.84 16.17
N GLU A 183 -6.27 -40.82 17.18
CA GLU A 183 -7.32 -41.82 17.29
C GLU A 183 -8.12 -41.77 15.99
N ALA A 184 -8.02 -42.86 15.24
CA ALA A 184 -8.85 -43.13 14.09
C ALA A 184 -10.31 -43.23 14.55
N LEU A 185 -11.09 -42.18 14.28
CA LEU A 185 -12.53 -42.25 14.36
C LEU A 185 -12.99 -43.28 13.32
N GLU A 186 -13.57 -44.38 13.80
CA GLU A 186 -14.22 -45.40 12.97
C GLU A 186 -15.25 -44.72 12.06
N GLU A 187 -14.97 -44.76 10.76
CA GLU A 187 -15.92 -44.33 9.73
C GLU A 187 -17.12 -45.28 9.74
N ASN A 188 -18.28 -44.74 10.10
CA ASN A 188 -19.55 -45.44 9.90
C ASN A 188 -19.71 -45.84 8.42
N GLU A 189 -19.68 -47.12 8.17
CA GLU A 189 -19.98 -47.74 6.89
C GLU A 189 -21.49 -47.73 6.58
N ASP A 190 -22.04 -46.56 6.24
CA ASP A 190 -23.37 -46.50 5.64
C ASP A 190 -23.52 -45.33 4.66
N SER A 191 -22.75 -45.42 3.57
CA SER A 191 -23.09 -44.80 2.28
C SER A 191 -22.17 -45.37 1.17
N LYS A 192 -22.35 -46.68 0.92
CA LYS A 192 -21.84 -47.28 -0.33
C LYS A 192 -22.71 -46.85 -1.49
N MET A 193 -22.56 -45.60 -1.92
CA MET A 193 -22.95 -45.15 -3.23
C MET A 193 -21.88 -45.60 -4.24
N ASN A 194 -22.30 -46.29 -5.31
CA ASN A 194 -21.48 -46.80 -6.38
C ASN A 194 -20.48 -45.75 -6.90
N ARG A 195 -19.27 -45.73 -6.35
CA ARG A 195 -18.15 -45.01 -6.90
C ARG A 195 -17.62 -45.81 -8.08
N GLY A 196 -18.09 -45.48 -9.28
CA GLY A 196 -17.45 -45.96 -10.49
C GLY A 196 -15.95 -45.68 -10.42
N ASP A 197 -15.15 -46.57 -10.97
CA ASP A 197 -13.68 -46.69 -10.90
C ASP A 197 -12.92 -45.41 -11.31
N LEU A 198 -13.05 -44.34 -10.56
CA LEU A 198 -12.23 -43.12 -10.72
C LEU A 198 -10.95 -43.25 -9.87
N LYS A 199 -10.07 -44.17 -10.28
CA LYS A 199 -8.76 -44.44 -9.63
C LYS A 199 -7.75 -43.32 -9.84
N THR A 200 -8.00 -42.37 -10.74
CA THR A 200 -7.06 -41.26 -11.05
C THR A 200 -7.46 -39.97 -10.34
N SER A 201 -6.48 -39.30 -9.74
CA SER A 201 -6.66 -37.96 -9.16
C SER A 201 -7.13 -36.97 -10.24
N TYR A 202 -7.97 -36.01 -9.83
CA TYR A 202 -8.35 -34.89 -10.73
C TYR A 202 -7.18 -33.98 -10.97
N ASP A 203 -6.84 -33.74 -12.24
CA ASP A 203 -5.85 -32.73 -12.64
C ASP A 203 -6.58 -31.53 -13.28
N PRO A 204 -6.55 -30.34 -12.66
CA PRO A 204 -7.22 -29.16 -13.20
C PRO A 204 -6.67 -28.69 -14.54
N LYS A 205 -5.45 -29.09 -14.92
CA LYS A 205 -4.82 -28.72 -16.19
C LYS A 205 -5.43 -29.42 -17.40
N LEU A 206 -6.13 -30.53 -17.18
CA LEU A 206 -6.75 -31.31 -18.28
C LEU A 206 -7.84 -30.50 -19.00
N GLU A 207 -8.54 -29.57 -18.33
CA GLU A 207 -9.58 -28.74 -18.96
C GLU A 207 -9.01 -27.83 -20.04
N LEU A 208 -7.75 -27.39 -19.89
CA LEU A 208 -7.02 -26.55 -20.83
C LEU A 208 -5.71 -27.23 -21.27
N SER A 209 -5.77 -28.54 -21.59
CA SER A 209 -4.60 -29.38 -21.90
C SER A 209 -3.77 -28.89 -23.11
N LYS A 210 -4.37 -28.08 -23.99
CA LYS A 210 -3.68 -27.49 -25.15
C LYS A 210 -2.99 -26.17 -24.82
N TYR A 211 -3.07 -25.66 -23.59
CA TYR A 211 -2.39 -24.43 -23.20
C TYR A 211 -0.88 -24.67 -23.15
N VAL A 212 -0.14 -23.79 -23.80
CA VAL A 212 1.34 -23.79 -23.80
C VAL A 212 1.81 -22.58 -23.02
N TYR A 213 2.69 -22.80 -22.04
CA TYR A 213 3.31 -21.72 -21.28
C TYR A 213 4.15 -20.81 -22.19
N PRO A 214 4.22 -19.50 -21.90
CA PRO A 214 5.10 -18.60 -22.61
C PRO A 214 6.55 -19.03 -22.45
N THR A 215 7.31 -19.03 -23.56
CA THR A 215 8.73 -19.35 -23.54
C THR A 215 9.57 -18.13 -23.13
N TYR A 216 10.73 -18.37 -22.51
CA TYR A 216 11.63 -17.29 -22.08
C TYR A 216 12.22 -16.49 -23.26
N ASP A 217 12.18 -17.03 -24.47
CA ASP A 217 12.66 -16.34 -25.69
C ASP A 217 11.76 -15.15 -26.11
N LEU A 218 10.54 -15.10 -25.58
CA LEU A 218 9.65 -13.94 -25.76
C LEU A 218 10.12 -12.71 -24.98
N LEU A 219 11.01 -12.88 -24.01
CA LEU A 219 11.57 -11.80 -23.21
C LEU A 219 12.84 -11.26 -23.86
N ALA A 220 12.99 -9.94 -23.85
CA ALA A 220 14.16 -9.29 -24.40
C ALA A 220 15.43 -9.69 -23.64
N ASP A 221 16.48 -10.00 -24.41
CA ASP A 221 17.83 -10.11 -23.88
C ASP A 221 18.36 -8.68 -23.70
N VAL A 222 18.54 -8.27 -22.47
CA VAL A 222 19.25 -7.05 -22.15
C VAL A 222 20.70 -7.44 -21.85
N GLU A 223 21.59 -7.16 -22.80
CA GLU A 223 23.02 -7.32 -22.57
C GLU A 223 23.39 -6.42 -21.39
N ALA A 224 23.81 -7.02 -20.29
CA ALA A 224 24.36 -6.25 -19.18
C ALA A 224 25.62 -5.57 -19.70
N PRO A 225 25.73 -4.24 -19.62
CA PRO A 225 27.01 -3.60 -19.99
C PRO A 225 28.10 -4.19 -19.11
N ASP A 226 29.20 -4.63 -19.74
CA ASP A 226 30.34 -5.28 -19.09
C ASP A 226 31.12 -4.42 -18.07
N LYS A 227 30.64 -3.19 -17.82
CA LYS A 227 31.27 -2.34 -16.83
C LYS A 227 30.89 -2.83 -15.42
N VAL A 228 31.78 -3.61 -14.86
CA VAL A 228 31.93 -3.81 -13.43
C VAL A 228 32.05 -2.43 -12.80
N VAL A 229 31.39 -2.18 -11.66
CA VAL A 229 31.61 -0.94 -10.89
C VAL A 229 33.12 -0.79 -10.69
N ASP A 230 33.65 0.36 -11.06
CA ASP A 230 35.09 0.60 -11.08
C ASP A 230 35.66 0.45 -9.67
N ALA A 231 36.72 -0.32 -9.51
CA ALA A 231 37.38 -0.48 -8.20
C ALA A 231 37.81 0.87 -7.62
N ASP A 232 38.22 1.80 -8.49
CA ASP A 232 38.59 3.17 -8.12
C ASP A 232 37.38 3.94 -7.56
N GLU A 233 36.19 3.74 -8.12
CA GLU A 233 34.96 4.35 -7.59
C GLU A 233 34.61 3.81 -6.20
N LEU A 234 34.75 2.50 -6.00
CA LEU A 234 34.49 1.88 -4.70
C LEU A 234 35.42 2.39 -3.62
N GLU A 235 36.71 2.51 -3.94
CA GLU A 235 37.72 3.00 -3.02
C GLU A 235 37.56 4.49 -2.73
N ALA A 236 37.30 5.30 -3.75
CA ALA A 236 37.03 6.73 -3.59
C ALA A 236 35.82 6.98 -2.69
N ASN A 237 34.71 6.25 -2.90
CA ASN A 237 33.51 6.38 -2.08
C ASN A 237 33.76 5.92 -0.64
N LYS A 238 34.47 4.80 -0.42
CA LYS A 238 34.90 4.34 0.90
C LYS A 238 35.64 5.45 1.66
N ASN A 239 36.66 6.01 1.00
CA ASN A 239 37.51 7.03 1.64
C ASN A 239 36.72 8.29 2.01
N ARG A 240 35.82 8.75 1.14
CA ARG A 240 34.93 9.90 1.44
C ARG A 240 33.98 9.63 2.59
N ILE A 241 33.40 8.43 2.66
CA ILE A 241 32.53 8.02 3.80
C ILE A 241 33.33 8.06 5.11
N LEU A 242 34.51 7.45 5.12
CA LEU A 242 35.35 7.40 6.32
C LEU A 242 35.82 8.80 6.72
N GLU A 243 36.25 9.64 5.78
CA GLU A 243 36.66 11.02 6.04
C GLU A 243 35.51 11.85 6.64
N THR A 244 34.29 11.73 6.03
CA THR A 244 33.12 12.44 6.54
C THR A 244 32.80 12.02 7.96
N LEU A 245 32.79 10.72 8.26
CA LEU A 245 32.50 10.22 9.61
C LEU A 245 33.58 10.66 10.62
N ARG A 246 34.87 10.64 10.25
CA ARG A 246 35.97 11.13 11.10
C ARG A 246 35.84 12.63 11.41
N ASN A 247 35.44 13.44 10.45
CA ASN A 247 35.19 14.89 10.67
C ASN A 247 34.14 15.14 11.74
N TYR A 248 33.19 14.21 11.91
CA TYR A 248 32.19 14.26 12.98
C TYR A 248 32.59 13.44 14.24
N LYS A 249 33.85 13.06 14.36
CA LYS A 249 34.40 12.26 15.50
C LYS A 249 33.67 10.93 15.66
N ILE A 250 33.49 10.22 14.55
CA ILE A 250 32.92 8.87 14.48
C ILE A 250 33.99 7.97 13.88
N GLU A 251 34.57 7.10 14.70
CA GLU A 251 35.54 6.11 14.25
C GLU A 251 34.82 4.81 13.81
N ILE A 252 35.34 4.19 12.75
CA ILE A 252 34.78 2.99 12.15
C ILE A 252 35.81 1.87 12.24
N ALA A 253 35.44 0.79 12.90
CA ALA A 253 36.30 -0.39 13.07
C ALA A 253 36.46 -1.19 11.76
N LYS A 254 35.40 -1.34 10.98
CA LYS A 254 35.43 -2.10 9.70
C LYS A 254 34.44 -1.53 8.70
N ILE A 255 34.81 -1.57 7.42
CA ILE A 255 33.94 -1.25 6.28
C ILE A 255 34.06 -2.34 5.22
N LYS A 256 32.91 -2.79 4.68
CA LYS A 256 32.80 -3.74 3.58
C LYS A 256 31.92 -3.15 2.50
N ALA A 257 32.22 -3.43 1.24
CA ALA A 257 31.39 -3.01 0.10
C ALA A 257 30.75 -4.23 -0.56
N ALA A 258 29.44 -4.19 -0.77
CA ALA A 258 28.69 -5.14 -1.58
C ALA A 258 28.10 -4.40 -2.78
N VAL A 259 28.54 -4.75 -3.98
CA VAL A 259 28.13 -4.09 -5.23
C VAL A 259 26.84 -4.71 -5.72
N GLY A 260 25.76 -3.93 -5.74
CA GLY A 260 24.49 -4.30 -6.35
C GLY A 260 24.33 -3.76 -7.77
N PRO A 261 23.21 -4.09 -8.45
CA PRO A 261 23.00 -3.65 -9.83
C PRO A 261 22.79 -2.13 -9.96
N THR A 262 22.15 -1.50 -8.99
CA THR A 262 21.82 -0.06 -9.03
C THR A 262 22.46 0.74 -7.92
N VAL A 263 22.76 0.10 -6.79
CA VAL A 263 23.36 0.72 -5.61
C VAL A 263 24.48 -0.17 -5.07
N THR A 264 25.47 0.45 -4.46
CA THR A 264 26.51 -0.24 -3.67
C THR A 264 26.21 -0.06 -2.20
N LEU A 265 26.18 -1.15 -1.44
CA LEU A 265 26.02 -1.16 0.00
C LEU A 265 27.39 -1.11 0.67
N TYR A 266 27.67 -0.04 1.41
CA TYR A 266 28.80 0.03 2.33
C TYR A 266 28.33 -0.36 3.72
N GLU A 267 28.72 -1.56 4.16
CA GLU A 267 28.42 -2.09 5.49
C GLU A 267 29.51 -1.64 6.44
N ILE A 268 29.17 -0.85 7.44
CA ILE A 268 30.09 -0.30 8.42
C ILE A 268 29.84 -0.88 9.83
N ILE A 269 30.92 -1.08 10.56
CA ILE A 269 30.90 -1.44 11.98
C ILE A 269 31.53 -0.25 12.71
N PRO A 270 30.76 0.56 13.44
CA PRO A 270 31.30 1.64 14.23
C PRO A 270 32.06 1.10 15.46
N GLU A 271 32.97 1.89 15.99
CA GLU A 271 33.63 1.58 17.27
C GLU A 271 32.66 1.58 18.45
N ALA A 272 33.08 0.94 19.54
CA ALA A 272 32.27 0.83 20.74
C ALA A 272 31.93 2.23 21.29
N GLY A 273 30.67 2.42 21.71
CA GLY A 273 30.19 3.68 22.28
C GLY A 273 29.62 4.68 21.25
N VAL A 274 29.72 4.43 19.94
CA VAL A 274 29.10 5.27 18.91
C VAL A 274 27.59 5.01 18.85
N ARG A 275 26.79 6.06 19.02
CA ARG A 275 25.33 5.98 18.89
C ARG A 275 24.92 5.93 17.42
N ILE A 276 24.10 4.91 17.07
CA ILE A 276 23.57 4.71 15.70
C ILE A 276 22.86 5.96 15.16
N SER A 277 22.08 6.66 16.01
CA SER A 277 21.38 7.89 15.63
C SER A 277 22.33 9.00 15.15
N LYS A 278 23.57 9.05 15.66
CA LYS A 278 24.57 10.05 15.25
C LYS A 278 24.98 9.82 13.80
N ILE A 279 25.16 8.56 13.38
CA ILE A 279 25.49 8.22 11.99
C ILE A 279 24.28 8.48 11.07
N LYS A 280 23.09 8.08 11.52
CA LYS A 280 21.86 8.27 10.74
C LYS A 280 21.54 9.73 10.43
N ASN A 281 21.88 10.65 11.33
CA ASN A 281 21.66 12.08 11.13
C ASN A 281 22.65 12.73 10.15
N LEU A 282 23.71 12.02 9.75
CA LEU A 282 24.72 12.49 8.79
C LEU A 282 24.41 12.05 7.35
N GLU A 283 23.20 11.58 7.07
CA GLU A 283 22.79 11.08 5.76
C GLU A 283 23.01 12.15 4.67
N ASP A 284 22.55 13.38 4.91
CA ASP A 284 22.71 14.50 3.98
C ASP A 284 24.18 14.93 3.80
N ASP A 285 24.96 14.93 4.90
CA ASP A 285 26.38 15.30 4.87
C ASP A 285 27.22 14.29 4.07
N ILE A 286 26.93 12.99 4.26
CA ILE A 286 27.58 11.91 3.51
C ILE A 286 27.18 11.97 2.04
N ALA A 287 25.88 12.19 1.73
CA ALA A 287 25.41 12.36 0.36
C ALA A 287 26.11 13.50 -0.37
N LEU A 288 26.26 14.64 0.31
CA LEU A 288 26.98 15.81 -0.21
C LEU A 288 28.45 15.49 -0.50
N SER A 289 29.14 14.83 0.45
CA SER A 289 30.57 14.47 0.28
C SER A 289 30.81 13.51 -0.90
N LEU A 290 29.86 12.59 -1.13
CA LEU A 290 29.88 11.65 -2.24
C LEU A 290 29.44 12.28 -3.57
N SER A 291 28.93 13.50 -3.56
CA SER A 291 28.27 14.14 -4.71
C SER A 291 27.15 13.27 -5.28
N ALA A 292 26.46 12.51 -4.42
CA ALA A 292 25.35 11.64 -4.78
C ALA A 292 24.03 12.39 -4.72
N LEU A 293 23.07 12.05 -5.60
CA LEU A 293 21.72 12.64 -5.60
C LEU A 293 20.91 12.30 -4.34
N GLY A 294 21.33 11.29 -3.60
CA GLY A 294 20.77 10.81 -2.35
C GLY A 294 21.45 9.50 -1.96
N ILE A 295 21.54 9.26 -0.67
CA ILE A 295 21.97 7.98 -0.10
C ILE A 295 20.89 7.50 0.86
N ARG A 296 20.97 6.26 1.29
CA ARG A 296 20.09 5.74 2.32
C ARG A 296 20.88 5.05 3.41
N ILE A 297 20.59 5.36 4.68
CA ILE A 297 21.23 4.71 5.83
C ILE A 297 20.28 3.70 6.46
N ILE A 298 20.64 2.41 6.40
CA ILE A 298 19.94 1.31 7.05
C ILE A 298 20.65 1.02 8.38
N ALA A 299 20.03 1.39 9.48
CA ALA A 299 20.68 1.27 10.78
C ALA A 299 19.70 0.81 11.88
N PRO A 300 19.86 -0.41 12.42
CA PRO A 300 20.80 -1.46 11.99
C PRO A 300 20.32 -2.25 10.76
N ILE A 301 21.24 -2.96 10.08
CA ILE A 301 20.87 -3.97 9.09
C ILE A 301 20.20 -5.14 9.82
N PRO A 302 18.99 -5.54 9.44
CA PRO A 302 18.31 -6.66 10.07
C PRO A 302 19.14 -7.94 10.05
N GLY A 303 19.35 -8.55 11.23
CA GLY A 303 20.07 -9.82 11.37
C GLY A 303 21.59 -9.74 11.39
N ARG A 304 22.22 -8.56 11.16
CA ARG A 304 23.68 -8.43 11.12
C ARG A 304 24.28 -7.51 12.18
N GLY A 305 23.48 -6.65 12.82
CA GLY A 305 23.97 -5.71 13.86
C GLY A 305 24.94 -4.62 13.33
N THR A 306 25.04 -4.46 12.03
CA THR A 306 25.90 -3.49 11.32
C THR A 306 25.05 -2.36 10.74
N ILE A 307 25.67 -1.30 10.27
CA ILE A 307 25.01 -0.17 9.61
C ILE A 307 25.33 -0.20 8.13
N GLY A 308 24.31 -0.10 7.28
CA GLY A 308 24.45 -0.05 5.83
C GLY A 308 24.28 1.37 5.31
N ILE A 309 25.16 1.79 4.41
CA ILE A 309 25.06 3.02 3.62
C ILE A 309 24.90 2.61 2.17
N GLU A 310 23.70 2.81 1.60
CA GLU A 310 23.42 2.56 0.19
C GLU A 310 23.77 3.80 -0.62
N VAL A 311 24.70 3.63 -1.56
CA VAL A 311 25.17 4.68 -2.47
C VAL A 311 24.79 4.33 -3.89
N PRO A 312 24.08 5.18 -4.64
CA PRO A 312 23.75 4.93 -6.03
C PRO A 312 25.01 4.77 -6.90
N ASN A 313 25.04 3.75 -7.73
CA ASN A 313 26.13 3.55 -8.69
C ASN A 313 26.08 4.64 -9.78
N ARG A 314 27.21 5.11 -10.25
CA ARG A 314 27.29 6.08 -11.36
C ARG A 314 26.72 5.51 -12.66
N SER A 315 26.89 4.21 -12.86
CA SER A 315 26.37 3.48 -14.03
C SER A 315 25.48 2.32 -13.55
N PRO A 316 24.18 2.59 -13.23
CA PRO A 316 23.27 1.53 -12.76
C PRO A 316 23.02 0.51 -13.87
N LYS A 317 23.04 -0.79 -13.50
CA LYS A 317 22.73 -1.89 -14.41
C LYS A 317 21.22 -2.16 -14.40
N MET A 318 20.67 -2.34 -15.61
CA MET A 318 19.29 -2.79 -15.73
C MET A 318 19.20 -4.31 -15.51
N VAL A 319 18.31 -4.72 -14.61
CA VAL A 319 18.01 -6.13 -14.36
C VAL A 319 16.93 -6.57 -15.33
N SER A 320 17.22 -7.52 -16.22
CA SER A 320 16.23 -8.01 -17.18
C SER A 320 15.25 -8.96 -16.52
N MET A 321 13.98 -8.92 -16.94
CA MET A 321 12.97 -9.87 -16.48
C MET A 321 13.34 -11.31 -16.85
N LYS A 322 14.00 -11.52 -18.00
CA LYS A 322 14.50 -12.82 -18.44
C LYS A 322 15.47 -13.41 -17.41
N SER A 323 16.47 -12.64 -16.96
CA SER A 323 17.46 -13.12 -15.98
C SER A 323 16.83 -13.51 -14.65
N VAL A 324 15.79 -12.79 -14.24
CA VAL A 324 15.08 -13.07 -12.98
C VAL A 324 14.20 -14.32 -13.09
N LEU A 325 13.43 -14.46 -14.17
CA LEU A 325 12.52 -15.59 -14.38
C LEU A 325 13.26 -16.91 -14.72
N THR A 326 14.43 -16.84 -15.34
CA THR A 326 15.27 -18.02 -15.63
C THR A 326 16.14 -18.44 -14.44
N SER A 327 16.18 -17.63 -13.37
CA SER A 327 16.97 -17.98 -12.18
C SER A 327 16.53 -19.30 -11.57
N GLU A 328 17.48 -20.06 -11.07
CA GLU A 328 17.23 -21.34 -10.40
C GLU A 328 16.22 -21.20 -9.25
N LYS A 329 16.31 -20.10 -8.51
CA LYS A 329 15.42 -19.76 -7.39
C LYS A 329 13.95 -19.61 -7.84
N PHE A 330 13.70 -18.99 -9.01
CA PHE A 330 12.36 -18.84 -9.56
C PHE A 330 11.86 -20.14 -10.19
N VAL A 331 12.71 -20.84 -10.96
CA VAL A 331 12.33 -22.08 -11.63
C VAL A 331 11.97 -23.19 -10.63
N LYS A 332 12.74 -23.32 -9.53
CA LYS A 332 12.54 -24.37 -8.52
C LYS A 332 11.55 -24.00 -7.41
N THR A 333 11.00 -22.76 -7.41
CA THR A 333 10.10 -22.36 -6.33
C THR A 333 8.78 -23.16 -6.30
N ASN A 334 8.35 -23.54 -5.10
CA ASN A 334 7.06 -24.19 -4.84
C ASN A 334 5.99 -23.23 -4.28
N MET A 335 6.23 -21.91 -4.38
CA MET A 335 5.27 -20.89 -3.95
C MET A 335 3.97 -20.97 -4.73
N ASP A 336 2.84 -20.70 -4.07
CA ASP A 336 1.52 -20.79 -4.71
C ASP A 336 1.30 -19.67 -5.73
N LEU A 337 1.70 -18.43 -5.43
CA LEU A 337 1.64 -17.28 -6.33
C LEU A 337 2.98 -16.54 -6.32
N PRO A 338 4.03 -17.10 -6.97
CA PRO A 338 5.34 -16.47 -6.95
C PRO A 338 5.36 -15.17 -7.77
N ILE A 339 5.83 -14.11 -7.15
CA ILE A 339 6.10 -12.83 -7.79
C ILE A 339 7.60 -12.53 -7.71
N ALA A 340 8.22 -12.30 -8.85
CA ALA A 340 9.63 -11.96 -8.97
C ALA A 340 9.76 -10.44 -9.11
N LEU A 341 10.41 -9.79 -8.15
CA LEU A 341 10.46 -8.33 -8.05
C LEU A 341 11.80 -7.73 -8.49
N GLY A 342 12.77 -8.56 -8.89
CA GLY A 342 14.09 -8.13 -9.33
C GLY A 342 15.22 -8.74 -8.51
N MET A 343 16.29 -7.99 -8.33
CA MET A 343 17.46 -8.39 -7.52
C MET A 343 17.61 -7.50 -6.30
N THR A 344 18.08 -8.09 -5.21
CA THR A 344 18.48 -7.37 -4.00
C THR A 344 19.80 -6.63 -4.24
N ILE A 345 20.15 -5.78 -3.27
CA ILE A 345 21.49 -5.14 -3.22
C ILE A 345 22.64 -6.14 -3.12
N SER A 346 22.37 -7.39 -2.69
CA SER A 346 23.34 -8.49 -2.65
C SER A 346 23.38 -9.31 -3.94
N ASN A 347 22.82 -8.83 -5.05
CA ASN A 347 22.69 -9.55 -6.34
C ASN A 347 21.90 -10.86 -6.29
N GLU A 348 21.08 -11.06 -5.27
CA GLU A 348 20.19 -12.21 -5.18
C GLU A 348 18.83 -11.91 -5.79
N VAL A 349 18.27 -12.84 -6.54
CA VAL A 349 16.90 -12.72 -7.05
C VAL A 349 15.90 -12.71 -5.88
N PHE A 350 15.08 -11.68 -5.82
CA PHE A 350 14.05 -11.52 -4.80
C PHE A 350 12.70 -12.01 -5.33
N ILE A 351 12.18 -13.05 -4.67
CA ILE A 351 10.89 -13.66 -4.99
C ILE A 351 10.05 -13.69 -3.73
N ALA A 352 8.79 -13.34 -3.86
CA ALA A 352 7.83 -13.38 -2.79
C ALA A 352 6.59 -14.18 -3.20
N ASP A 353 5.85 -14.71 -2.24
CA ASP A 353 4.60 -15.43 -2.47
C ASP A 353 3.41 -14.53 -2.17
N LEU A 354 2.66 -14.13 -3.19
CA LEU A 354 1.46 -13.29 -3.02
C LEU A 354 0.40 -14.00 -2.18
N ALA A 355 0.33 -15.33 -2.19
CA ALA A 355 -0.60 -16.08 -1.36
C ALA A 355 -0.29 -15.96 0.14
N LYS A 356 1.00 -15.79 0.50
CA LYS A 356 1.45 -15.53 1.88
C LYS A 356 1.35 -14.06 2.25
N MET A 357 1.51 -13.15 1.26
CA MET A 357 1.29 -11.72 1.38
C MET A 357 -0.06 -11.38 0.73
N PRO A 358 -1.19 -11.60 1.40
CA PRO A 358 -2.49 -11.79 0.76
C PRO A 358 -2.95 -10.60 -0.08
N HIS A 359 -2.55 -9.40 0.30
CA HIS A 359 -2.96 -8.18 -0.37
C HIS A 359 -1.78 -7.22 -0.43
N LEU A 360 -1.52 -6.70 -1.61
CA LEU A 360 -0.37 -5.88 -1.94
C LEU A 360 -0.81 -4.46 -2.30
N LEU A 361 -0.27 -3.48 -1.60
CA LEU A 361 -0.35 -2.07 -1.95
C LEU A 361 0.92 -1.65 -2.69
N MET A 362 0.78 -1.05 -3.87
CA MET A 362 1.88 -0.51 -4.65
C MET A 362 1.67 0.99 -4.86
N ALA A 363 2.64 1.82 -4.49
CA ALA A 363 2.49 3.25 -4.71
C ALA A 363 3.84 3.91 -5.06
N GLY A 364 3.78 5.02 -5.81
CA GLY A 364 4.95 5.78 -6.22
C GLY A 364 4.60 6.93 -7.16
N ALA A 365 5.53 7.86 -7.36
CA ALA A 365 5.32 8.97 -8.28
C ALA A 365 5.28 8.50 -9.74
N THR A 366 4.70 9.31 -10.60
CA THR A 366 4.62 9.05 -12.05
C THR A 366 6.03 8.88 -12.63
N GLY A 367 6.21 7.87 -13.47
CA GLY A 367 7.50 7.59 -14.13
C GLY A 367 8.52 6.86 -13.25
N GLN A 368 8.20 6.51 -11.99
CA GLN A 368 9.14 5.85 -11.07
C GLN A 368 9.09 4.32 -11.12
N GLY A 369 8.43 3.73 -12.11
CA GLY A 369 8.46 2.28 -12.35
C GLY A 369 7.27 1.47 -11.81
N LYS A 370 6.21 2.12 -11.27
CA LYS A 370 5.00 1.43 -10.79
C LYS A 370 4.42 0.47 -11.82
N SER A 371 4.22 0.93 -13.06
CA SER A 371 3.67 0.12 -14.16
C SER A 371 4.60 -1.02 -14.55
N VAL A 372 5.91 -0.80 -14.55
CA VAL A 372 6.92 -1.85 -14.78
C VAL A 372 6.85 -2.91 -13.69
N GLY A 373 6.77 -2.49 -12.43
CA GLY A 373 6.64 -3.41 -11.29
C GLY A 373 5.35 -4.23 -11.34
N LEU A 374 4.24 -3.61 -11.75
CA LEU A 374 2.95 -4.30 -11.91
C LEU A 374 3.02 -5.34 -13.03
N ASN A 375 3.61 -4.98 -14.17
CA ASN A 375 3.85 -5.90 -15.28
C ASN A 375 4.79 -7.05 -14.89
N ALA A 376 5.84 -6.79 -14.10
CA ALA A 376 6.74 -7.83 -13.60
C ALA A 376 6.00 -8.84 -12.71
N ILE A 377 5.08 -8.40 -11.86
CA ILE A 377 4.24 -9.27 -11.03
C ILE A 377 3.32 -10.14 -11.89
N LEU A 378 2.61 -9.52 -12.84
CA LEU A 378 1.71 -10.25 -13.74
C LEU A 378 2.47 -11.27 -14.59
N ALA A 379 3.58 -10.87 -15.19
CA ALA A 379 4.44 -11.76 -15.96
C ALA A 379 4.96 -12.94 -15.11
N SER A 380 5.39 -12.70 -13.87
CA SER A 380 5.85 -13.77 -12.98
C SER A 380 4.80 -14.86 -12.80
N ILE A 381 3.54 -14.47 -12.58
CA ILE A 381 2.44 -15.42 -12.41
C ILE A 381 2.12 -16.14 -13.73
N LEU A 382 2.08 -15.41 -14.85
CA LEU A 382 1.81 -15.99 -16.18
C LEU A 382 2.85 -17.01 -16.61
N TYR A 383 4.14 -16.80 -16.28
CA TYR A 383 5.22 -17.75 -16.59
C TYR A 383 5.24 -18.97 -15.68
N LYS A 384 4.59 -18.91 -14.50
CA LYS A 384 4.68 -19.98 -13.50
C LYS A 384 3.40 -20.77 -13.32
N ARG A 385 2.23 -20.15 -13.53
CA ARG A 385 0.93 -20.76 -13.21
C ARG A 385 0.09 -21.05 -14.43
N HIS A 386 -0.60 -22.19 -14.38
CA HIS A 386 -1.55 -22.57 -15.42
C HIS A 386 -2.86 -21.77 -15.30
N PRO A 387 -3.55 -21.43 -16.40
CA PRO A 387 -4.79 -20.66 -16.34
C PRO A 387 -5.95 -21.35 -15.61
N SER A 388 -5.91 -22.65 -15.42
CA SER A 388 -6.86 -23.36 -14.54
C SER A 388 -6.56 -23.15 -13.04
N GLU A 389 -5.34 -22.74 -12.68
CA GLU A 389 -4.91 -22.52 -11.30
C GLU A 389 -5.09 -21.07 -10.84
N VAL A 390 -5.07 -20.11 -11.78
CA VAL A 390 -5.13 -18.66 -11.50
C VAL A 390 -6.02 -17.95 -12.50
N LYS A 391 -6.83 -17.02 -12.00
CA LYS A 391 -7.60 -16.05 -12.78
C LYS A 391 -7.30 -14.64 -12.33
N PHE A 392 -7.26 -13.71 -13.31
CA PHE A 392 -7.10 -12.27 -13.04
C PHE A 392 -8.42 -11.54 -13.25
N VAL A 393 -8.67 -10.55 -12.40
CA VAL A 393 -9.68 -9.52 -12.58
C VAL A 393 -8.92 -8.20 -12.69
N LEU A 394 -8.92 -7.62 -13.90
CA LEU A 394 -8.10 -6.42 -14.20
C LEU A 394 -8.98 -5.18 -14.28
N VAL A 395 -8.59 -4.15 -13.54
CA VAL A 395 -9.28 -2.86 -13.47
C VAL A 395 -8.31 -1.75 -13.88
N ASP A 396 -8.60 -1.10 -15.00
CA ASP A 396 -7.80 0.00 -15.57
C ASP A 396 -8.70 1.20 -15.93
N PRO A 397 -8.95 2.12 -15.00
CA PRO A 397 -9.80 3.28 -15.25
C PRO A 397 -9.26 4.20 -16.33
N LYS A 398 -7.95 4.17 -16.59
CA LYS A 398 -7.26 5.02 -17.56
C LYS A 398 -7.18 4.41 -18.96
N LYS A 399 -7.42 3.11 -19.12
CA LYS A 399 -7.31 2.35 -20.38
C LYS A 399 -5.90 2.38 -21.01
N VAL A 400 -4.86 2.39 -20.20
CA VAL A 400 -3.47 2.55 -20.68
C VAL A 400 -2.59 1.36 -20.32
N GLU A 401 -2.53 1.00 -19.03
CA GLU A 401 -1.49 0.11 -18.51
C GLU A 401 -1.83 -1.37 -18.69
N LEU A 402 -3.09 -1.76 -18.48
CA LEU A 402 -3.51 -3.16 -18.50
C LEU A 402 -4.17 -3.60 -19.81
N THR A 403 -4.44 -2.67 -20.75
CA THR A 403 -5.13 -2.97 -22.02
C THR A 403 -4.44 -4.06 -22.84
N LEU A 404 -3.12 -4.19 -22.74
CA LEU A 404 -2.33 -5.23 -23.42
C LEU A 404 -2.75 -6.65 -23.03
N TYR A 405 -3.25 -6.83 -21.81
CA TYR A 405 -3.69 -8.13 -21.28
C TYR A 405 -5.05 -8.61 -21.84
N ASN A 406 -5.76 -7.83 -22.65
CA ASN A 406 -6.94 -8.33 -23.36
C ASN A 406 -6.64 -9.59 -24.20
N LYS A 407 -5.41 -9.76 -24.66
CA LYS A 407 -5.00 -10.92 -25.46
C LYS A 407 -5.06 -12.25 -24.70
N ILE A 408 -5.01 -12.21 -23.35
CA ILE A 408 -5.10 -13.40 -22.52
C ILE A 408 -6.52 -13.63 -21.94
N GLU A 409 -7.53 -12.92 -22.46
CA GLU A 409 -8.92 -12.98 -21.98
C GLU A 409 -9.44 -14.41 -21.86
N ARG A 410 -9.28 -15.21 -22.91
CA ARG A 410 -9.84 -16.58 -22.97
C ARG A 410 -9.24 -17.55 -21.94
N HIS A 411 -8.07 -17.26 -21.43
CA HIS A 411 -7.34 -18.16 -20.55
C HIS A 411 -7.33 -17.68 -19.09
N PHE A 412 -6.91 -16.45 -18.86
CA PHE A 412 -6.60 -15.95 -17.52
C PHE A 412 -7.60 -14.93 -16.97
N LEU A 413 -8.38 -14.24 -17.82
CA LEU A 413 -9.24 -13.18 -17.29
C LEU A 413 -10.60 -13.72 -16.84
N ALA A 414 -11.03 -13.25 -15.67
CA ALA A 414 -12.39 -13.41 -15.18
C ALA A 414 -13.15 -12.10 -15.36
N LYS A 415 -14.34 -12.16 -15.94
CA LYS A 415 -15.22 -11.01 -16.20
C LYS A 415 -16.66 -11.31 -15.82
N LEU A 416 -17.47 -10.28 -15.67
CA LEU A 416 -18.91 -10.44 -15.50
C LEU A 416 -19.55 -10.97 -16.79
N PRO A 417 -20.60 -11.80 -16.69
CA PRO A 417 -21.25 -12.42 -17.86
C PRO A 417 -21.68 -11.42 -18.94
N ASP A 418 -22.19 -10.27 -18.54
CA ASP A 418 -22.80 -9.27 -19.42
C ASP A 418 -21.82 -8.16 -19.88
N THR A 419 -20.50 -8.42 -19.83
CA THR A 419 -19.50 -7.44 -20.25
C THR A 419 -18.76 -7.89 -21.49
N ASP A 420 -18.71 -7.01 -22.52
CA ASP A 420 -17.95 -7.26 -23.75
C ASP A 420 -16.43 -7.22 -23.50
N GLU A 421 -15.97 -6.26 -22.68
CA GLU A 421 -14.56 -6.05 -22.36
C GLU A 421 -14.17 -6.83 -21.10
N ALA A 422 -13.04 -7.56 -21.18
CA ALA A 422 -12.51 -8.32 -20.04
C ALA A 422 -11.77 -7.43 -19.03
N ILE A 423 -11.20 -6.30 -19.47
CA ILE A 423 -10.58 -5.30 -18.61
C ILE A 423 -11.63 -4.25 -18.25
N ILE A 424 -11.80 -4.01 -16.96
CA ILE A 424 -12.87 -3.18 -16.43
C ILE A 424 -12.38 -1.74 -16.34
N THR A 425 -13.06 -0.85 -17.06
CA THR A 425 -12.66 0.56 -17.19
C THR A 425 -13.71 1.54 -16.62
N ASP A 426 -14.97 1.12 -16.55
CA ASP A 426 -16.08 1.92 -16.02
C ASP A 426 -16.26 1.71 -14.51
N THR A 427 -16.43 2.82 -13.77
CA THR A 427 -16.53 2.79 -12.31
C THR A 427 -17.74 1.98 -11.81
N THR A 428 -18.88 2.03 -12.52
CA THR A 428 -20.07 1.26 -12.14
C THR A 428 -19.81 -0.25 -12.29
N LYS A 429 -19.16 -0.62 -13.41
CA LYS A 429 -18.76 -2.02 -13.63
C LYS A 429 -17.73 -2.48 -12.59
N VAL A 430 -16.82 -1.59 -12.15
CA VAL A 430 -15.88 -1.90 -11.06
C VAL A 430 -16.63 -2.22 -9.77
N ILE A 431 -17.59 -1.40 -9.36
CA ILE A 431 -18.40 -1.63 -8.16
C ILE A 431 -19.15 -2.97 -8.25
N ASN A 432 -19.78 -3.24 -9.40
CA ASN A 432 -20.50 -4.51 -9.63
C ASN A 432 -19.54 -5.71 -9.54
N THR A 433 -18.34 -5.59 -10.10
CA THR A 433 -17.32 -6.64 -10.03
C THR A 433 -16.82 -6.88 -8.60
N LEU A 434 -16.56 -5.82 -7.84
CA LEU A 434 -16.17 -5.93 -6.44
C LEU A 434 -17.26 -6.60 -5.59
N ASN A 435 -18.52 -6.26 -5.82
CA ASN A 435 -19.65 -6.90 -5.15
C ASN A 435 -19.77 -8.38 -5.57
N SER A 436 -19.57 -8.72 -6.85
CA SER A 436 -19.55 -10.09 -7.32
C SER A 436 -18.41 -10.90 -6.71
N LEU A 437 -17.22 -10.31 -6.52
CA LEU A 437 -16.12 -10.94 -5.81
C LEU A 437 -16.45 -11.19 -4.34
N CYS A 438 -17.21 -10.30 -3.69
CA CYS A 438 -17.69 -10.52 -2.32
C CYS A 438 -18.68 -11.70 -2.27
N ILE A 439 -19.55 -11.84 -3.27
CA ILE A 439 -20.47 -12.99 -3.38
C ILE A 439 -19.69 -14.30 -3.63
N GLU A 440 -18.71 -14.27 -4.54
CA GLU A 440 -17.83 -15.44 -4.77
C GLU A 440 -17.04 -15.80 -3.51
N MET A 441 -16.59 -14.82 -2.75
CA MET A 441 -15.94 -15.02 -1.46
C MET A 441 -16.85 -15.79 -0.51
N ASP A 442 -18.08 -15.35 -0.33
CA ASP A 442 -19.05 -16.00 0.57
C ASP A 442 -19.36 -17.43 0.12
N LYS A 443 -19.57 -17.66 -1.17
CA LYS A 443 -19.77 -19.02 -1.74
C LYS A 443 -18.57 -19.93 -1.50
N ARG A 444 -17.34 -19.42 -1.65
CA ARG A 444 -16.15 -20.21 -1.37
C ARG A 444 -16.03 -20.58 0.10
N TYR A 445 -16.43 -19.69 1.01
CA TYR A 445 -16.47 -20.01 2.44
C TYR A 445 -17.47 -21.12 2.75
N GLU A 446 -18.65 -21.13 2.11
CA GLU A 446 -19.60 -22.22 2.24
C GLU A 446 -19.00 -23.55 1.76
N LEU A 447 -18.38 -23.57 0.58
CA LEU A 447 -17.71 -24.76 0.06
C LEU A 447 -16.57 -25.27 0.96
N LEU A 448 -15.76 -24.38 1.54
CA LEU A 448 -14.70 -24.76 2.47
C LEU A 448 -15.28 -25.34 3.77
N LYS A 449 -16.37 -24.76 4.28
CA LYS A 449 -17.08 -25.23 5.45
C LYS A 449 -17.65 -26.62 5.23
N ASP A 450 -18.34 -26.84 4.11
CA ASP A 450 -18.92 -28.13 3.75
C ASP A 450 -17.84 -29.20 3.54
N ALA A 451 -16.68 -28.79 3.00
CA ALA A 451 -15.53 -29.67 2.86
C ALA A 451 -14.75 -29.85 4.19
N MET A 452 -15.10 -29.17 5.29
CA MET A 452 -14.40 -29.20 6.58
C MET A 452 -12.89 -28.90 6.44
N VAL A 453 -12.54 -27.84 5.70
CA VAL A 453 -11.15 -27.41 5.49
C VAL A 453 -10.98 -25.93 5.81
N ARG A 454 -9.72 -25.51 6.07
CA ARG A 454 -9.42 -24.14 6.55
C ARG A 454 -9.01 -23.16 5.45
N ASN A 455 -8.54 -23.70 4.32
CA ASN A 455 -8.00 -22.86 3.25
C ASN A 455 -8.18 -23.53 1.87
N ILE A 456 -8.02 -22.71 0.81
CA ILE A 456 -8.18 -23.15 -0.58
C ILE A 456 -7.21 -24.29 -0.95
N LYS A 457 -6.00 -24.33 -0.38
CA LYS A 457 -5.01 -25.36 -0.70
C LYS A 457 -5.46 -26.74 -0.22
N GLU A 458 -5.90 -26.82 1.02
CA GLU A 458 -6.49 -28.04 1.59
C GLU A 458 -7.76 -28.47 0.80
N TYR A 459 -8.60 -27.49 0.44
CA TYR A 459 -9.80 -27.74 -0.34
C TYR A 459 -9.48 -28.34 -1.71
N ASN A 460 -8.58 -27.68 -2.48
CA ASN A 460 -8.17 -28.16 -3.79
C ASN A 460 -7.47 -29.52 -3.73
N GLN A 461 -6.67 -29.77 -2.69
CA GLN A 461 -6.05 -31.08 -2.47
C GLN A 461 -7.11 -32.17 -2.22
N LYS A 462 -8.14 -31.87 -1.39
CA LYS A 462 -9.24 -32.77 -1.10
C LYS A 462 -10.09 -33.01 -2.35
N PHE A 463 -10.37 -31.97 -3.15
CA PHE A 463 -11.06 -32.08 -4.42
C PHE A 463 -10.28 -32.91 -5.45
N SER A 464 -9.00 -32.64 -5.64
CA SER A 464 -8.12 -33.38 -6.56
C SER A 464 -8.00 -34.86 -6.16
N SER A 465 -8.06 -35.15 -4.87
CA SER A 465 -8.11 -36.55 -4.36
C SER A 465 -9.47 -37.21 -4.50
N ARG A 466 -10.43 -36.59 -5.21
CA ARG A 466 -11.80 -37.09 -5.42
C ARG A 466 -12.60 -37.37 -4.13
N LYS A 467 -12.28 -36.64 -3.05
CA LYS A 467 -13.00 -36.77 -1.76
C LYS A 467 -14.20 -35.83 -1.62
N LEU A 468 -14.42 -34.95 -2.59
CA LEU A 468 -15.56 -34.02 -2.64
C LEU A 468 -16.44 -34.36 -3.84
N ASN A 469 -17.77 -34.33 -3.64
CA ASN A 469 -18.73 -34.64 -4.68
C ASN A 469 -19.09 -33.41 -5.51
N PRO A 470 -18.85 -33.39 -6.85
CA PRO A 470 -19.27 -32.30 -7.73
C PRO A 470 -20.77 -32.03 -7.77
N GLU A 471 -21.62 -33.03 -7.48
CA GLU A 471 -23.08 -32.84 -7.41
C GLU A 471 -23.53 -31.93 -6.27
N ASN A 472 -22.65 -31.74 -5.27
CA ASN A 472 -22.84 -30.79 -4.16
C ASN A 472 -22.14 -29.46 -4.45
N ASP A 473 -22.08 -29.02 -5.70
CA ASP A 473 -21.45 -27.77 -6.17
C ASP A 473 -19.94 -27.68 -5.91
N HIS A 474 -19.31 -28.77 -5.43
CA HIS A 474 -17.86 -28.76 -5.28
C HIS A 474 -17.16 -28.72 -6.62
N ARG A 475 -16.21 -27.79 -6.75
CA ARG A 475 -15.40 -27.61 -7.95
C ARG A 475 -13.96 -27.26 -7.57
N TYR A 476 -13.04 -27.42 -8.49
CA TYR A 476 -11.69 -26.88 -8.30
C TYR A 476 -11.76 -25.35 -8.21
N LEU A 477 -11.11 -24.76 -7.21
CA LEU A 477 -11.12 -23.32 -6.97
C LEU A 477 -9.77 -22.71 -7.42
N PRO A 478 -9.73 -22.00 -8.56
CA PRO A 478 -8.53 -21.24 -8.92
C PRO A 478 -8.30 -20.08 -7.95
N TYR A 479 -7.06 -19.68 -7.77
CA TYR A 479 -6.75 -18.39 -7.17
C TYR A 479 -7.33 -17.26 -8.03
N ILE A 480 -7.83 -16.21 -7.42
CA ILE A 480 -8.28 -15.00 -8.10
C ILE A 480 -7.39 -13.84 -7.65
N VAL A 481 -6.79 -13.14 -8.61
CA VAL A 481 -5.98 -11.96 -8.35
C VAL A 481 -6.67 -10.75 -8.95
N LEU A 482 -7.24 -9.91 -8.09
CA LEU A 482 -7.77 -8.60 -8.48
C LEU A 482 -6.62 -7.60 -8.57
N VAL A 483 -6.50 -6.93 -9.71
CA VAL A 483 -5.46 -5.92 -9.95
C VAL A 483 -6.12 -4.60 -10.32
N ILE A 484 -5.80 -3.55 -9.57
CA ILE A 484 -6.27 -2.18 -9.82
C ILE A 484 -5.06 -1.30 -10.09
N ASP A 485 -4.93 -0.78 -11.32
CA ASP A 485 -3.79 0.05 -11.71
C ASP A 485 -3.78 1.43 -11.04
N GLU A 486 -4.92 2.12 -10.97
CA GLU A 486 -5.00 3.43 -10.33
C GLU A 486 -6.18 3.52 -9.37
N PHE A 487 -5.90 3.19 -8.12
CA PHE A 487 -6.90 3.19 -7.05
C PHE A 487 -7.42 4.59 -6.71
N ALA A 488 -6.56 5.62 -6.85
CA ALA A 488 -6.95 6.99 -6.56
C ALA A 488 -8.14 7.45 -7.41
N ASP A 489 -8.18 7.09 -8.68
CA ASP A 489 -9.26 7.52 -9.58
C ASP A 489 -10.60 6.90 -9.18
N LEU A 490 -10.60 5.67 -8.69
CA LEU A 490 -11.80 4.99 -8.19
C LEU A 490 -12.28 5.60 -6.87
N ILE A 491 -11.39 5.82 -5.91
CA ILE A 491 -11.73 6.41 -4.62
C ILE A 491 -12.23 7.84 -4.78
N MET A 492 -11.62 8.63 -5.67
CA MET A 492 -12.05 10.00 -5.92
C MET A 492 -13.41 10.08 -6.63
N THR A 493 -13.79 9.05 -7.38
CA THR A 493 -15.04 9.00 -8.15
C THR A 493 -16.18 8.40 -7.34
N ALA A 494 -15.99 7.24 -6.70
CA ALA A 494 -17.02 6.45 -6.05
C ALA A 494 -16.83 6.32 -4.51
N GLY A 495 -15.66 6.72 -3.98
CA GLY A 495 -15.44 6.79 -2.53
C GLY A 495 -15.76 5.48 -1.82
N LYS A 496 -16.72 5.52 -0.89
CA LYS A 496 -17.09 4.39 -0.05
C LYS A 496 -17.68 3.19 -0.81
N GLU A 497 -18.28 3.40 -1.97
CA GLU A 497 -18.86 2.33 -2.79
C GLU A 497 -17.78 1.36 -3.31
N VAL A 498 -16.54 1.83 -3.46
CA VAL A 498 -15.36 1.03 -3.80
C VAL A 498 -14.58 0.61 -2.56
N GLU A 499 -14.41 1.52 -1.59
CA GLU A 499 -13.61 1.24 -0.39
C GLU A 499 -14.20 0.10 0.45
N THR A 500 -15.53 0.07 0.63
CA THR A 500 -16.20 -0.93 1.48
C THR A 500 -16.01 -2.37 1.00
N PRO A 501 -16.30 -2.73 -0.27
CA PRO A 501 -16.06 -4.10 -0.74
C PRO A 501 -14.58 -4.45 -0.80
N ILE A 502 -13.68 -3.53 -1.11
CA ILE A 502 -12.23 -3.77 -1.05
C ILE A 502 -11.78 -4.09 0.37
N ALA A 503 -12.24 -3.32 1.36
CA ALA A 503 -11.92 -3.58 2.76
C ALA A 503 -12.44 -4.96 3.21
N ARG A 504 -13.68 -5.33 2.83
CA ARG A 504 -14.26 -6.65 3.14
C ARG A 504 -13.46 -7.79 2.51
N LEU A 505 -13.12 -7.68 1.24
CA LEU A 505 -12.27 -8.67 0.56
C LEU A 505 -10.89 -8.76 1.22
N ALA A 506 -10.25 -7.63 1.52
CA ALA A 506 -8.93 -7.62 2.11
C ALA A 506 -8.89 -8.19 3.56
N GLN A 507 -10.00 -8.12 4.28
CA GLN A 507 -10.12 -8.72 5.61
C GLN A 507 -10.33 -10.24 5.57
N LEU A 508 -11.11 -10.73 4.63
CA LEU A 508 -11.65 -12.09 4.68
C LEU A 508 -11.14 -13.00 3.56
N ALA A 509 -10.74 -12.48 2.41
CA ALA A 509 -10.56 -13.30 1.20
C ALA A 509 -9.27 -14.13 1.13
N ARG A 510 -8.32 -13.96 2.07
CA ARG A 510 -7.03 -14.68 2.08
C ARG A 510 -7.18 -16.19 2.07
N ALA A 511 -8.00 -16.72 2.96
CA ALA A 511 -8.13 -18.16 3.13
C ALA A 511 -8.75 -18.87 1.92
N ILE A 512 -9.60 -18.16 1.19
CA ILE A 512 -10.33 -18.69 0.03
C ILE A 512 -9.66 -18.38 -1.31
N GLY A 513 -8.42 -17.86 -1.28
CA GLY A 513 -7.57 -17.66 -2.45
C GLY A 513 -7.95 -16.50 -3.36
N ILE A 514 -8.55 -15.44 -2.82
CA ILE A 514 -8.74 -14.17 -3.52
C ILE A 514 -7.73 -13.16 -2.98
N HIS A 515 -6.89 -12.62 -3.86
CA HIS A 515 -5.81 -11.69 -3.52
C HIS A 515 -5.98 -10.38 -4.27
N LEU A 516 -5.61 -9.27 -3.63
CA LEU A 516 -5.76 -7.93 -4.18
C LEU A 516 -4.38 -7.30 -4.38
N ILE A 517 -4.18 -6.69 -5.54
CA ILE A 517 -3.06 -5.80 -5.82
C ILE A 517 -3.68 -4.45 -6.17
N ILE A 518 -3.50 -3.47 -5.29
CA ILE A 518 -3.96 -2.11 -5.54
C ILE A 518 -2.76 -1.21 -5.77
N ALA A 519 -2.77 -0.48 -6.87
CA ALA A 519 -1.69 0.42 -7.21
C ALA A 519 -2.20 1.87 -7.33
N THR A 520 -1.34 2.85 -7.02
CA THR A 520 -1.67 4.26 -7.17
C THR A 520 -0.43 5.12 -7.42
N GLN A 521 -0.58 6.15 -8.26
CA GLN A 521 0.42 7.20 -8.46
C GLN A 521 0.19 8.41 -7.53
N ARG A 522 -0.87 8.38 -6.70
CA ARG A 522 -1.24 9.46 -5.79
C ARG A 522 -1.28 8.96 -4.34
N PRO A 523 -0.12 8.82 -3.68
CA PRO A 523 -0.01 8.27 -2.33
C PRO A 523 -0.45 9.28 -1.25
N SER A 524 -1.66 9.81 -1.36
CA SER A 524 -2.23 10.73 -0.36
C SER A 524 -3.04 9.98 0.70
N VAL A 525 -3.19 10.58 1.88
CA VAL A 525 -3.97 10.02 3.00
C VAL A 525 -5.45 9.79 2.63
N ASN A 526 -5.99 10.58 1.69
CA ASN A 526 -7.36 10.42 1.19
C ASN A 526 -7.53 9.20 0.27
N VAL A 527 -6.45 8.67 -0.28
CA VAL A 527 -6.42 7.47 -1.13
C VAL A 527 -6.00 6.26 -0.33
N ILE A 528 -4.88 6.37 0.39
CA ILE A 528 -4.35 5.32 1.26
C ILE A 528 -4.85 5.59 2.68
N THR A 529 -6.12 5.26 2.90
CA THR A 529 -6.81 5.45 4.18
C THR A 529 -6.29 4.49 5.26
N GLY A 530 -6.62 4.77 6.53
CA GLY A 530 -6.29 3.86 7.63
C GLY A 530 -6.87 2.46 7.45
N ILE A 531 -8.06 2.34 6.82
CA ILE A 531 -8.71 1.05 6.52
C ILE A 531 -7.88 0.27 5.49
N ILE A 532 -7.41 0.92 4.43
CA ILE A 532 -6.54 0.31 3.42
C ILE A 532 -5.22 -0.13 4.05
N LYS A 533 -4.57 0.74 4.83
CA LYS A 533 -3.29 0.42 5.49
C LYS A 533 -3.38 -0.76 6.44
N ALA A 534 -4.47 -0.88 7.19
CA ALA A 534 -4.69 -1.98 8.13
C ALA A 534 -4.85 -3.35 7.44
N ASN A 535 -5.42 -3.36 6.23
CA ASN A 535 -5.78 -4.59 5.51
C ASN A 535 -4.78 -4.96 4.39
N PHE A 536 -3.83 -4.07 4.06
CA PHE A 536 -2.77 -4.33 3.09
C PHE A 536 -1.40 -4.34 3.80
N PRO A 537 -1.01 -5.49 4.36
CA PRO A 537 0.23 -5.60 5.13
C PRO A 537 1.47 -5.58 4.24
N ALA A 538 1.38 -6.09 3.01
CA ALA A 538 2.46 -6.04 2.05
C ALA A 538 2.41 -4.72 1.26
N ARG A 539 3.55 -4.02 1.21
CA ARG A 539 3.64 -2.71 0.57
C ARG A 539 4.91 -2.59 -0.24
N ILE A 540 4.77 -2.05 -1.45
CA ILE A 540 5.88 -1.69 -2.33
C ILE A 540 5.79 -0.19 -2.58
N ALA A 541 6.82 0.54 -2.17
CA ALA A 541 6.98 1.94 -2.51
C ALA A 541 8.02 2.09 -3.61
N PHE A 542 7.63 2.70 -4.72
CA PHE A 542 8.54 3.28 -5.70
C PHE A 542 8.91 4.68 -5.23
N LYS A 543 9.89 5.31 -5.87
CA LYS A 543 10.33 6.65 -5.50
C LYS A 543 9.15 7.64 -5.49
N VAL A 544 9.09 8.46 -4.44
CA VAL A 544 8.09 9.53 -4.26
C VAL A 544 8.77 10.86 -4.08
N SER A 545 8.02 11.96 -4.26
CA SER A 545 8.59 13.32 -4.21
C SER A 545 8.73 13.86 -2.80
N SER A 546 8.03 13.27 -1.82
CA SER A 546 8.00 13.80 -0.46
C SER A 546 8.11 12.71 0.60
N LYS A 547 8.72 13.06 1.74
CA LYS A 547 8.78 12.21 2.93
C LYS A 547 7.41 11.91 3.53
N ILE A 548 6.42 12.79 3.29
CA ILE A 548 5.03 12.58 3.73
C ILE A 548 4.41 11.43 2.94
N ASP A 549 4.63 11.39 1.62
CA ASP A 549 4.13 10.32 0.76
C ASP A 549 4.78 8.97 1.14
N SER A 550 6.09 8.96 1.41
CA SER A 550 6.78 7.77 1.91
C SER A 550 6.14 7.25 3.19
N ARG A 551 5.87 8.13 4.17
CA ARG A 551 5.19 7.75 5.42
C ARG A 551 3.75 7.31 5.19
N THR A 552 3.07 7.87 4.20
CA THR A 552 1.71 7.44 3.86
C THR A 552 1.71 6.01 3.35
N ILE A 553 2.70 5.59 2.57
CA ILE A 553 2.81 4.24 2.02
C ILE A 553 3.37 3.26 3.06
N LEU A 554 4.57 3.57 3.61
CA LEU A 554 5.40 2.62 4.38
C LEU A 554 5.33 2.81 5.89
N ASP A 555 4.62 3.83 6.40
CA ASP A 555 4.67 4.30 7.80
C ASP A 555 6.05 4.84 8.23
N SER A 556 7.02 4.90 7.30
CA SER A 556 8.38 5.39 7.50
C SER A 556 8.85 6.23 6.30
N GLY A 557 9.91 7.02 6.48
CA GLY A 557 10.61 7.66 5.36
C GLY A 557 11.48 6.64 4.60
N GLY A 558 12.07 7.06 3.46
CA GLY A 558 13.03 6.30 2.68
C GLY A 558 12.62 6.02 1.24
N ALA A 559 11.33 6.19 0.87
CA ALA A 559 10.92 6.12 -0.53
C ALA A 559 11.07 7.47 -1.28
N ASP A 560 11.42 8.52 -0.56
CA ASP A 560 11.69 9.87 -1.06
C ASP A 560 13.16 10.10 -1.45
N GLN A 561 14.02 9.12 -1.16
CA GLN A 561 15.46 9.14 -1.38
C GLN A 561 15.90 8.47 -2.69
#